data_cdd57b8d4dc5403a73c29bcf601ff9b0
#
_entry.id   cdd57b8d4dc5403a73c29bcf601ff9b0
#
_cell.length_a   1.000
_cell.length_b   1.000
_cell.length_c   1.000
_cell.angle_alpha   90.00
_cell.angle_beta   90.00
_cell.angle_gamma   90.00
#
_symmetry.space_group_name_H-M   'P 1'
#
loop_
_entity.id
_entity.type
_entity.pdbx_description
1 polymer ?
#
loop_
_entity_poly.entity_id
_entity_poly.type
_entity_poly.pdbx_seq_one_letter_code
_entity_poly.pdbx_strand_id
1 'polypeptide(L)'
;GNAILSRGNQSIKANVIEYDQVSEELYANGNVQLSTKSSHIEGTELELSLDSNTGSMPNASFSSSLNSNSKFNNTLRGTASLLFLEGESKKRLQNASITTCEAGQNDWFINASELEINERSQRVDAKNAELEFKGFPLLFSPYVNFSFNDDRKSGFLVPSVGSTSRSGFETAIPYYFNLSPTSDATITPRYLGKRGTQVSGEYRYLNKKFVGETSLEYLPTDDASSQDNRYYAKIKHAHELGAGFTAGYNIEKVSDDNYFSDMSSLISVTSQVNLNQEAFLNYSDNDWNASLVTQKFQNLTSSSPYERLPSLTVNHGKIFEDAEGFTSYETQVNFSLTQFERNNDYVGASNENGTRLTAKPSLSIPFERPYGYVTPKLAMDIKYYDLNDGNVASKDFYIP
;
A
#
# COMPACT_ATOMS: atom_id res chain seq x y z
N GLY A 1 -52.65 -14.23 -9.58
CA GLY A 1 -52.05 -15.42 -10.19
C GLY A 1 -50.56 -15.44 -9.97
N ASN A 2 -49.90 -16.54 -10.19
CA ASN A 2 -48.46 -16.68 -10.20
C ASN A 2 -48.03 -17.05 -11.61
N ALA A 3 -47.85 -16.05 -12.48
CA ALA A 3 -47.33 -16.27 -13.82
C ALA A 3 -45.80 -16.32 -13.79
N ILE A 4 -45.18 -17.24 -14.54
CA ILE A 4 -43.75 -17.40 -14.65
C ILE A 4 -43.39 -17.52 -16.12
N LEU A 5 -42.43 -16.72 -16.57
CA LEU A 5 -41.81 -16.79 -17.89
C LEU A 5 -40.32 -17.00 -17.72
N SER A 6 -39.73 -17.95 -18.42
CA SER A 6 -38.30 -18.22 -18.38
C SER A 6 -37.68 -18.28 -19.77
N ARG A 7 -36.52 -17.61 -19.96
CA ARG A 7 -35.76 -17.62 -21.21
C ARG A 7 -34.27 -17.71 -20.84
N GLY A 8 -33.64 -18.82 -21.16
CA GLY A 8 -32.23 -19.05 -20.80
C GLY A 8 -31.97 -18.94 -19.31
N ASN A 9 -31.15 -17.99 -18.90
CA ASN A 9 -30.80 -17.73 -17.50
C ASN A 9 -31.66 -16.64 -16.83
N GLN A 10 -32.70 -16.17 -17.52
CA GLN A 10 -33.64 -15.17 -16.99
C GLN A 10 -34.97 -15.85 -16.62
N SER A 11 -35.51 -15.46 -15.48
CA SER A 11 -36.83 -15.89 -15.02
C SER A 11 -37.58 -14.67 -14.48
N ILE A 12 -38.78 -14.46 -14.98
CA ILE A 12 -39.70 -13.40 -14.57
C ILE A 12 -40.89 -14.05 -13.90
N LYS A 13 -41.23 -13.61 -12.69
CA LYS A 13 -42.38 -14.03 -11.94
C LYS A 13 -43.21 -12.81 -11.59
N ALA A 14 -44.53 -12.86 -11.78
CA ALA A 14 -45.44 -11.75 -11.48
C ALA A 14 -46.88 -12.29 -11.25
N ASN A 15 -47.77 -11.40 -10.78
CA ASN A 15 -49.19 -11.75 -10.72
C ASN A 15 -49.79 -11.89 -12.13
N VAL A 16 -49.43 -11.02 -13.04
CA VAL A 16 -49.85 -11.02 -14.44
C VAL A 16 -48.61 -10.77 -15.33
N ILE A 17 -48.50 -11.52 -16.43
CA ILE A 17 -47.48 -11.33 -17.46
C ILE A 17 -48.20 -11.31 -18.81
N GLU A 18 -48.02 -10.21 -19.55
CA GLU A 18 -48.48 -10.04 -20.93
C GLU A 18 -47.24 -10.09 -21.82
N TYR A 19 -47.28 -10.87 -22.90
CA TYR A 19 -46.14 -11.00 -23.81
C TYR A 19 -46.64 -10.96 -25.27
N ASP A 20 -46.09 -10.03 -26.03
CA ASP A 20 -46.31 -9.96 -27.48
C ASP A 20 -45.15 -10.66 -28.21
N GLN A 21 -45.48 -11.75 -28.91
CA GLN A 21 -44.48 -12.53 -29.66
C GLN A 21 -43.94 -11.86 -30.89
N VAL A 22 -44.63 -10.83 -31.41
CA VAL A 22 -44.23 -10.15 -32.66
C VAL A 22 -43.23 -9.04 -32.36
N SER A 23 -43.48 -8.25 -31.31
CA SER A 23 -42.61 -7.18 -30.87
C SER A 23 -41.54 -7.63 -29.86
N GLU A 24 -41.66 -8.89 -29.35
CA GLU A 24 -40.86 -9.42 -28.20
C GLU A 24 -40.92 -8.53 -26.95
N GLU A 25 -42.04 -7.80 -26.79
CA GLU A 25 -42.26 -6.95 -25.62
C GLU A 25 -43.03 -7.69 -24.53
N LEU A 26 -42.59 -7.49 -23.31
CA LEU A 26 -43.17 -8.08 -22.10
C LEU A 26 -43.56 -7.00 -21.11
N TYR A 27 -44.78 -7.08 -20.61
CA TYR A 27 -45.26 -6.31 -19.49
C TYR A 27 -45.65 -7.25 -18.35
N ALA A 28 -45.07 -7.00 -17.17
CA ALA A 28 -45.39 -7.75 -15.95
C ALA A 28 -45.88 -6.82 -14.85
N ASN A 29 -46.90 -7.24 -14.11
CA ASN A 29 -47.53 -6.43 -13.07
C ASN A 29 -47.82 -7.27 -11.81
N GLY A 30 -47.60 -6.66 -10.65
CA GLY A 30 -47.87 -7.16 -9.32
C GLY A 30 -46.85 -8.16 -8.83
N ASN A 31 -46.10 -7.81 -7.78
CA ASN A 31 -45.07 -8.65 -7.16
C ASN A 31 -44.06 -9.19 -8.19
N VAL A 32 -43.54 -8.31 -9.03
CA VAL A 32 -42.63 -8.70 -10.10
C VAL A 32 -41.27 -9.06 -9.52
N GLN A 33 -40.73 -10.21 -9.92
CA GLN A 33 -39.42 -10.72 -9.59
C GLN A 33 -38.69 -11.07 -10.89
N LEU A 34 -37.61 -10.36 -11.20
CA LEU A 34 -36.70 -10.68 -12.31
C LEU A 34 -35.41 -11.29 -11.73
N SER A 35 -35.18 -12.55 -12.02
CA SER A 35 -33.96 -13.25 -11.61
C SER A 35 -33.11 -13.56 -12.82
N THR A 36 -31.82 -13.26 -12.70
CA THR A 36 -30.76 -13.62 -13.64
C THR A 36 -29.69 -14.46 -12.93
N LYS A 37 -28.65 -14.87 -13.64
CA LYS A 37 -27.55 -15.63 -13.03
C LYS A 37 -26.85 -14.86 -11.89
N SER A 38 -26.75 -13.54 -11.98
CA SER A 38 -25.99 -12.68 -11.06
C SER A 38 -26.84 -11.72 -10.25
N SER A 39 -28.09 -11.49 -10.64
CA SER A 39 -28.94 -10.45 -10.06
C SER A 39 -30.36 -10.95 -9.78
N HIS A 40 -30.91 -10.42 -8.70
CA HIS A 40 -32.33 -10.56 -8.36
C HIS A 40 -32.92 -9.16 -8.18
N ILE A 41 -34.00 -8.85 -8.91
CA ILE A 41 -34.63 -7.53 -8.93
C ILE A 41 -36.11 -7.72 -8.66
N GLU A 42 -36.65 -6.93 -7.73
CA GLU A 42 -38.06 -6.95 -7.34
C GLU A 42 -38.66 -5.57 -7.54
N GLY A 43 -39.92 -5.52 -7.95
CA GLY A 43 -40.66 -4.29 -8.14
C GLY A 43 -42.15 -4.53 -8.32
N THR A 44 -42.88 -3.46 -8.64
CA THR A 44 -44.34 -3.52 -8.85
C THR A 44 -44.72 -3.80 -10.27
N GLU A 45 -43.94 -3.31 -11.22
CA GLU A 45 -44.17 -3.38 -12.65
C GLU A 45 -42.85 -3.58 -13.40
N LEU A 46 -42.87 -4.21 -14.55
CA LEU A 46 -41.73 -4.38 -15.43
C LEU A 46 -42.18 -4.25 -16.91
N GLU A 47 -41.55 -3.35 -17.60
CA GLU A 47 -41.59 -3.31 -19.07
C GLU A 47 -40.23 -3.82 -19.56
N LEU A 48 -40.23 -4.81 -20.46
CA LEU A 48 -39.00 -5.44 -20.95
C LEU A 48 -39.12 -5.86 -22.40
N SER A 49 -38.22 -5.38 -23.23
CA SER A 49 -37.97 -5.94 -24.57
C SER A 49 -37.01 -7.12 -24.43
N LEU A 50 -37.48 -8.32 -24.80
CA LEU A 50 -36.71 -9.54 -24.70
C LEU A 50 -35.62 -9.67 -25.77
N ASP A 51 -35.75 -8.98 -26.89
CA ASP A 51 -34.77 -8.95 -27.97
C ASP A 51 -33.51 -8.15 -27.57
N SER A 52 -33.72 -6.94 -27.10
CA SER A 52 -32.63 -6.02 -26.72
C SER A 52 -32.18 -6.16 -25.25
N ASN A 53 -32.94 -6.87 -24.42
CA ASN A 53 -32.80 -6.88 -22.94
C ASN A 53 -32.84 -5.45 -22.37
N THR A 54 -33.66 -4.58 -22.90
CA THR A 54 -33.87 -3.21 -22.42
C THR A 54 -35.24 -3.09 -21.78
N GLY A 55 -35.34 -2.34 -20.68
CA GLY A 55 -36.61 -2.22 -19.99
C GLY A 55 -36.54 -1.28 -18.81
N SER A 56 -37.67 -1.16 -18.10
CA SER A 56 -37.73 -0.34 -16.89
C SER A 56 -38.57 -0.99 -15.80
N MET A 57 -38.18 -0.72 -14.53
CA MET A 57 -38.87 -1.17 -13.33
C MET A 57 -38.95 -0.03 -12.34
N PRO A 58 -40.11 0.52 -12.05
CA PRO A 58 -40.31 1.53 -11.01
C PRO A 58 -40.25 0.90 -9.60
N ASN A 59 -39.80 1.68 -8.62
CA ASN A 59 -39.70 1.29 -7.21
C ASN A 59 -38.96 -0.05 -7.02
N ALA A 60 -37.85 -0.20 -7.73
CA ALA A 60 -37.10 -1.43 -7.72
C ALA A 60 -36.24 -1.61 -6.46
N SER A 61 -36.25 -2.83 -5.92
CA SER A 61 -35.20 -3.32 -5.03
C SER A 61 -34.37 -4.37 -5.76
N PHE A 62 -33.08 -4.41 -5.49
CA PHE A 62 -32.19 -5.33 -6.20
C PHE A 62 -31.09 -5.87 -5.30
N SER A 63 -30.64 -7.06 -5.64
CA SER A 63 -29.40 -7.65 -5.14
C SER A 63 -28.62 -8.24 -6.31
N SER A 64 -27.31 -7.98 -6.34
CA SER A 64 -26.41 -8.48 -7.39
C SER A 64 -25.15 -9.04 -6.76
N SER A 65 -24.81 -10.27 -7.12
CA SER A 65 -23.55 -10.91 -6.70
C SER A 65 -22.40 -10.31 -7.52
N LEU A 66 -21.47 -9.64 -6.85
CA LEU A 66 -20.43 -8.84 -7.49
C LEU A 66 -19.20 -9.66 -7.92
N ASN A 67 -19.00 -10.85 -7.39
CA ASN A 67 -17.83 -11.64 -7.78
C ASN A 67 -17.99 -13.13 -7.39
N SER A 68 -17.97 -14.01 -8.38
CA SER A 68 -17.99 -15.47 -8.14
C SER A 68 -16.64 -16.03 -7.69
N ASN A 69 -15.55 -15.25 -7.75
CA ASN A 69 -14.18 -15.69 -7.49
C ASN A 69 -13.53 -15.04 -6.24
N SER A 70 -14.20 -14.12 -5.56
CA SER A 70 -13.66 -13.54 -4.33
C SER A 70 -13.93 -14.42 -3.11
N LYS A 71 -13.00 -14.44 -2.17
CA LYS A 71 -13.15 -15.12 -0.87
C LYS A 71 -14.25 -14.50 0.00
N PHE A 72 -14.81 -13.39 -0.40
CA PHE A 72 -15.89 -12.67 0.27
C PHE A 72 -17.11 -12.68 -0.65
N ASN A 73 -18.23 -13.17 -0.16
CA ASN A 73 -19.54 -13.08 -0.84
C ASN A 73 -20.02 -11.62 -0.79
N ASN A 74 -19.49 -10.79 -1.68
CA ASN A 74 -19.90 -9.40 -1.76
C ASN A 74 -21.16 -9.30 -2.62
N THR A 75 -22.30 -9.17 -1.98
CA THR A 75 -23.58 -8.88 -2.64
C THR A 75 -23.83 -7.38 -2.56
N LEU A 76 -23.91 -6.72 -3.72
CA LEU A 76 -24.42 -5.36 -3.81
C LEU A 76 -25.94 -5.43 -3.74
N ARG A 77 -26.55 -4.73 -2.82
CA ARG A 77 -28.00 -4.59 -2.71
C ARG A 77 -28.40 -3.12 -2.66
N GLY A 78 -29.59 -2.83 -3.06
CA GLY A 78 -30.07 -1.46 -3.06
C GLY A 78 -31.52 -1.31 -3.50
N THR A 79 -31.96 -0.06 -3.51
CA THR A 79 -33.27 0.37 -4.00
C THR A 79 -33.10 1.52 -4.99
N ALA A 80 -34.06 1.69 -5.87
CA ALA A 80 -34.13 2.81 -6.79
C ALA A 80 -35.55 3.22 -7.06
N SER A 81 -35.81 4.51 -7.26
CA SER A 81 -37.13 4.98 -7.71
C SER A 81 -37.46 4.47 -9.10
N LEU A 82 -36.46 4.32 -9.97
CA LEU A 82 -36.61 3.77 -11.30
C LEU A 82 -35.30 3.08 -11.71
N LEU A 83 -35.43 1.82 -12.13
CA LEU A 83 -34.33 1.01 -12.64
C LEU A 83 -34.54 0.81 -14.15
N PHE A 84 -33.52 1.10 -14.93
CA PHE A 84 -33.43 0.80 -16.36
C PHE A 84 -32.49 -0.37 -16.58
N LEU A 85 -32.96 -1.34 -17.35
CA LEU A 85 -32.12 -2.39 -17.94
C LEU A 85 -31.65 -1.88 -19.32
N GLU A 86 -30.35 -1.82 -19.53
CA GLU A 86 -29.72 -1.31 -20.75
C GLU A 86 -28.84 -2.41 -21.38
N GLY A 87 -29.50 -3.52 -21.75
CA GLY A 87 -28.84 -4.74 -22.23
C GLY A 87 -28.52 -5.75 -21.11
N GLU A 88 -27.72 -6.76 -21.45
CA GLU A 88 -27.47 -7.91 -20.55
C GLU A 88 -26.65 -7.57 -19.30
N SER A 89 -25.82 -6.52 -19.35
CA SER A 89 -24.82 -6.26 -18.32
C SER A 89 -24.83 -4.85 -17.74
N LYS A 90 -25.71 -3.99 -18.23
CA LYS A 90 -25.77 -2.59 -17.81
C LYS A 90 -27.13 -2.25 -17.19
N LYS A 91 -27.08 -1.61 -16.03
CA LYS A 91 -28.24 -1.10 -15.31
C LYS A 91 -28.02 0.36 -14.95
N ARG A 92 -29.03 1.20 -15.16
CA ARG A 92 -29.04 2.60 -14.75
C ARG A 92 -30.19 2.81 -13.78
N LEU A 93 -29.89 3.43 -12.66
CA LEU A 93 -30.79 3.61 -11.54
C LEU A 93 -30.95 5.10 -11.23
N GLN A 94 -32.15 5.54 -10.98
CA GLN A 94 -32.46 6.91 -10.55
C GLN A 94 -32.84 6.91 -9.07
N ASN A 95 -32.35 7.92 -8.33
CA ASN A 95 -32.51 8.09 -6.89
C ASN A 95 -32.24 6.77 -6.17
N ALA A 96 -31.04 6.27 -6.35
CA ALA A 96 -30.63 4.96 -5.88
C ALA A 96 -29.93 5.04 -4.52
N SER A 97 -30.17 4.02 -3.71
CA SER A 97 -29.44 3.79 -2.47
C SER A 97 -28.83 2.38 -2.53
N ILE A 98 -27.49 2.27 -2.34
CA ILE A 98 -26.78 1.00 -2.43
C ILE A 98 -25.89 0.75 -1.22
N THR A 99 -25.70 -0.53 -0.89
CA THR A 99 -24.80 -1.01 0.17
C THR A 99 -24.28 -2.41 -0.13
N THR A 100 -23.15 -2.79 0.45
CA THR A 100 -22.66 -4.19 0.50
C THR A 100 -22.88 -4.82 1.87
N CYS A 101 -23.52 -4.12 2.82
CA CYS A 101 -23.87 -4.70 4.10
C CYS A 101 -24.87 -5.87 3.91
N GLU A 102 -24.84 -6.86 4.79
CA GLU A 102 -25.82 -7.95 4.80
C GLU A 102 -27.23 -7.42 5.03
N ALA A 103 -28.24 -8.18 4.57
CA ALA A 103 -29.65 -7.83 4.77
C ALA A 103 -29.96 -7.70 6.27
N GLY A 104 -30.49 -6.55 6.67
CA GLY A 104 -30.77 -6.24 8.07
C GLY A 104 -29.65 -5.48 8.81
N GLN A 105 -28.45 -5.41 8.24
CA GLN A 105 -27.37 -4.55 8.71
C GLN A 105 -27.25 -3.34 7.77
N ASN A 106 -27.52 -2.16 8.28
CA ASN A 106 -27.59 -0.92 7.48
C ASN A 106 -26.58 0.11 8.03
N ASP A 107 -25.31 -0.31 8.13
CA ASP A 107 -24.29 0.56 8.68
C ASP A 107 -23.93 1.69 7.73
N TRP A 108 -23.92 1.46 6.43
CA TRP A 108 -23.63 2.50 5.45
C TRP A 108 -24.41 2.33 4.14
N PHE A 109 -24.67 3.47 3.48
CA PHE A 109 -25.24 3.55 2.16
C PHE A 109 -24.50 4.56 1.29
N ILE A 110 -24.51 4.35 -0.01
CA ILE A 110 -24.26 5.39 -1.00
C ILE A 110 -25.60 5.73 -1.63
N ASN A 111 -26.08 6.94 -1.39
CA ASN A 111 -27.26 7.52 -2.01
C ASN A 111 -26.81 8.34 -3.23
N ALA A 112 -27.45 8.15 -4.39
CA ALA A 112 -27.06 8.85 -5.62
C ALA A 112 -28.29 9.25 -6.44
N SER A 113 -28.23 10.42 -7.08
CA SER A 113 -29.31 10.82 -8.00
C SER A 113 -29.39 9.95 -9.25
N GLU A 114 -28.24 9.49 -9.73
CA GLU A 114 -28.11 8.53 -10.83
C GLU A 114 -26.96 7.58 -10.53
N LEU A 115 -27.17 6.29 -10.76
CA LEU A 115 -26.17 5.25 -10.55
C LEU A 115 -26.20 4.30 -11.76
N GLU A 116 -25.04 4.08 -12.35
CA GLU A 116 -24.86 3.14 -13.46
C GLU A 116 -24.02 1.95 -12.98
N ILE A 117 -24.54 0.75 -13.13
CA ILE A 117 -23.85 -0.50 -12.82
C ILE A 117 -23.53 -1.22 -14.13
N ASN A 118 -22.28 -1.52 -14.38
CA ASN A 118 -21.84 -2.33 -15.49
C ASN A 118 -21.23 -3.64 -14.95
N GLU A 119 -21.98 -4.73 -15.05
CA GLU A 119 -21.57 -6.04 -14.52
C GLU A 119 -20.43 -6.67 -15.34
N ARG A 120 -20.29 -6.37 -16.62
CA ARG A 120 -19.22 -6.89 -17.47
C ARG A 120 -17.87 -6.28 -17.10
N SER A 121 -17.84 -4.97 -16.89
CA SER A 121 -16.63 -4.25 -16.44
C SER A 121 -16.51 -4.20 -14.93
N GLN A 122 -17.50 -4.75 -14.20
CA GLN A 122 -17.60 -4.73 -12.73
C GLN A 122 -17.39 -3.32 -12.14
N ARG A 123 -18.07 -2.33 -12.71
CA ARG A 123 -17.93 -0.92 -12.43
C ARG A 123 -19.25 -0.30 -12.00
N VAL A 124 -19.18 0.63 -11.06
CA VAL A 124 -20.26 1.55 -10.72
C VAL A 124 -19.82 2.98 -10.91
N ASP A 125 -20.66 3.76 -11.55
CA ASP A 125 -20.53 5.20 -11.70
C ASP A 125 -21.75 5.85 -11.03
N ALA A 126 -21.54 6.78 -10.11
CA ALA A 126 -22.59 7.45 -9.35
C ALA A 126 -22.47 8.97 -9.47
N LYS A 127 -23.59 9.65 -9.73
CA LYS A 127 -23.68 11.11 -9.76
C LYS A 127 -24.40 11.63 -8.53
N ASN A 128 -23.91 12.78 -8.01
CA ASN A 128 -24.42 13.40 -6.78
C ASN A 128 -24.50 12.36 -5.66
N ALA A 129 -23.40 11.67 -5.44
CA ALA A 129 -23.32 10.59 -4.47
C ALA A 129 -23.10 11.15 -3.06
N GLU A 130 -23.85 10.64 -2.10
CA GLU A 130 -23.71 10.91 -0.67
C GLU A 130 -23.40 9.60 0.06
N LEU A 131 -22.31 9.58 0.81
CA LEU A 131 -21.99 8.47 1.71
C LEU A 131 -22.69 8.74 3.05
N GLU A 132 -23.58 7.87 3.42
CA GLU A 132 -24.28 7.86 4.70
C GLU A 132 -23.75 6.74 5.58
N PHE A 133 -23.55 7.02 6.87
CA PHE A 133 -23.17 6.04 7.88
C PHE A 133 -24.10 6.16 9.08
N LYS A 134 -24.82 5.07 9.39
CA LYS A 134 -25.80 5.00 10.49
C LYS A 134 -26.80 6.15 10.51
N GLY A 135 -27.28 6.57 9.34
CA GLY A 135 -28.24 7.66 9.18
C GLY A 135 -27.63 9.07 9.13
N PHE A 136 -26.30 9.20 9.22
CA PHE A 136 -25.61 10.49 9.14
C PHE A 136 -24.88 10.65 7.81
N PRO A 137 -25.11 11.74 7.05
CA PRO A 137 -24.37 12.02 5.83
C PRO A 137 -22.92 12.40 6.22
N LEU A 138 -21.95 11.64 5.68
CA LEU A 138 -20.53 11.87 5.97
C LEU A 138 -19.84 12.66 4.86
N LEU A 139 -20.18 12.36 3.62
CA LEU A 139 -19.49 12.89 2.44
C LEU A 139 -20.44 13.05 1.27
N PHE A 140 -20.24 14.11 0.53
CA PHE A 140 -20.88 14.34 -0.76
C PHE A 140 -19.82 14.44 -1.86
N SER A 141 -20.10 13.82 -3.00
CA SER A 141 -19.30 13.99 -4.22
C SER A 141 -20.22 14.13 -5.43
N PRO A 142 -19.98 15.10 -6.31
CA PRO A 142 -20.77 15.24 -7.54
C PRO A 142 -20.61 14.04 -8.48
N TYR A 143 -19.50 13.32 -8.38
CA TYR A 143 -19.24 12.10 -9.15
C TYR A 143 -18.31 11.16 -8.40
N VAL A 144 -18.70 9.89 -8.31
CA VAL A 144 -17.88 8.80 -7.74
C VAL A 144 -17.90 7.61 -8.70
N ASN A 145 -16.76 6.97 -8.87
CA ASN A 145 -16.70 5.69 -9.54
C ASN A 145 -15.88 4.69 -8.74
N PHE A 146 -16.29 3.43 -8.73
CA PHE A 146 -15.58 2.34 -8.10
C PHE A 146 -15.78 1.03 -8.84
N SER A 147 -14.82 0.12 -8.69
CA SER A 147 -14.87 -1.24 -9.23
C SER A 147 -15.10 -2.25 -8.14
N PHE A 148 -15.75 -3.35 -8.49
CA PHE A 148 -15.98 -4.50 -7.60
C PHE A 148 -14.95 -5.61 -7.79
N ASN A 149 -14.11 -5.51 -8.81
CA ASN A 149 -13.02 -6.43 -9.07
C ASN A 149 -11.72 -5.93 -8.43
N ASP A 150 -10.71 -6.79 -8.40
CA ASP A 150 -9.38 -6.47 -7.89
C ASP A 150 -8.55 -5.61 -8.86
N ASP A 151 -9.15 -5.12 -9.96
CA ASP A 151 -8.46 -4.27 -10.93
C ASP A 151 -8.13 -2.91 -10.32
N ARG A 152 -6.88 -2.52 -10.45
CA ARG A 152 -6.42 -1.20 -10.03
C ARG A 152 -7.06 -0.12 -10.90
N LYS A 153 -7.70 0.86 -10.29
CA LYS A 153 -8.39 1.95 -10.97
C LYS A 153 -8.19 3.27 -10.26
N SER A 154 -8.01 4.35 -11.04
CA SER A 154 -7.97 5.70 -10.49
C SER A 154 -9.32 6.10 -9.89
N GLY A 155 -9.27 6.74 -8.72
CA GLY A 155 -10.47 7.20 -8.03
C GLY A 155 -10.19 7.66 -6.60
N PHE A 156 -11.21 8.23 -5.97
CA PHE A 156 -11.16 8.57 -4.56
C PHE A 156 -11.08 7.31 -3.70
N LEU A 157 -10.18 7.33 -2.73
CA LEU A 157 -10.13 6.32 -1.67
C LEU A 157 -11.01 6.77 -0.50
N VAL A 158 -11.24 5.84 0.43
CA VAL A 158 -12.03 6.13 1.63
C VAL A 158 -11.39 7.28 2.40
N PRO A 159 -12.11 8.37 2.60
CA PRO A 159 -11.60 9.49 3.37
C PRO A 159 -11.49 9.13 4.84
N SER A 160 -10.57 9.79 5.52
CA SER A 160 -10.42 9.70 6.97
C SER A 160 -10.88 10.99 7.65
N VAL A 161 -11.54 10.83 8.79
CA VAL A 161 -11.97 11.94 9.64
C VAL A 161 -11.54 11.61 11.07
N GLY A 162 -11.02 12.60 11.77
CA GLY A 162 -10.55 12.44 13.14
C GLY A 162 -10.43 13.76 13.88
N SER A 163 -9.95 13.69 15.11
CA SER A 163 -9.62 14.87 15.89
C SER A 163 -8.50 14.53 16.87
N THR A 164 -7.49 15.39 16.93
CA THR A 164 -6.39 15.26 17.88
C THR A 164 -6.21 16.57 18.67
N SER A 165 -5.57 16.47 19.83
CA SER A 165 -5.26 17.67 20.63
C SER A 165 -4.26 18.61 19.92
N ARG A 166 -3.42 18.07 19.04
CA ARG A 166 -2.36 18.79 18.34
C ARG A 166 -2.83 19.47 17.06
N SER A 167 -3.62 18.78 16.27
CA SER A 167 -4.07 19.25 14.95
C SER A 167 -5.52 19.73 14.94
N GLY A 168 -6.29 19.47 16.00
CA GLY A 168 -7.72 19.74 16.05
C GLY A 168 -8.51 18.74 15.22
N PHE A 169 -9.59 19.18 14.59
CA PHE A 169 -10.34 18.40 13.62
C PHE A 169 -9.46 18.10 12.40
N GLU A 170 -9.48 16.88 11.92
CA GLU A 170 -8.69 16.42 10.78
C GLU A 170 -9.58 15.72 9.77
N THR A 171 -9.38 16.01 8.50
CA THR A 171 -9.96 15.23 7.41
C THR A 171 -8.96 15.08 6.28
N ALA A 172 -8.88 13.89 5.69
CA ALA A 172 -8.03 13.61 4.54
C ALA A 172 -8.82 12.90 3.46
N ILE A 173 -8.67 13.33 2.22
CA ILE A 173 -9.41 12.82 1.06
C ILE A 173 -8.41 12.34 0.01
N PRO A 174 -7.95 11.07 0.07
CA PRO A 174 -6.97 10.56 -0.87
C PRO A 174 -7.59 10.32 -2.25
N TYR A 175 -6.83 10.65 -3.30
CA TYR A 175 -7.14 10.27 -4.67
C TYR A 175 -6.01 9.42 -5.23
N TYR A 176 -6.35 8.21 -5.66
CA TYR A 176 -5.44 7.23 -6.24
C TYR A 176 -5.40 7.36 -7.76
N PHE A 177 -4.19 7.38 -8.32
CA PHE A 177 -3.91 7.38 -9.74
C PHE A 177 -3.31 6.04 -10.16
N ASN A 178 -4.02 5.24 -10.94
CA ASN A 178 -3.48 4.08 -11.64
C ASN A 178 -2.78 4.55 -12.92
N LEU A 179 -1.50 4.87 -12.83
CA LEU A 179 -0.74 5.49 -13.93
C LEU A 179 -0.37 4.45 -15.00
N SER A 180 0.02 3.25 -14.57
CA SER A 180 0.38 2.14 -15.46
C SER A 180 0.24 0.81 -14.71
N PRO A 181 0.34 -0.34 -15.39
CA PRO A 181 0.38 -1.65 -14.72
C PRO A 181 1.50 -1.77 -13.67
N THR A 182 2.56 -0.99 -13.79
CA THR A 182 3.76 -1.04 -12.95
C THR A 182 4.00 0.22 -12.13
N SER A 183 3.08 1.20 -12.15
CA SER A 183 3.22 2.42 -11.35
C SER A 183 1.89 3.01 -10.94
N ASP A 184 1.88 3.63 -9.78
CA ASP A 184 0.75 4.37 -9.24
C ASP A 184 1.18 5.58 -8.43
N ALA A 185 0.22 6.45 -8.15
CA ALA A 185 0.41 7.56 -7.24
C ALA A 185 -0.86 7.79 -6.40
N THR A 186 -0.68 8.36 -5.22
CA THR A 186 -1.79 8.83 -4.39
C THR A 186 -1.51 10.26 -3.97
N ILE A 187 -2.46 11.15 -4.16
CA ILE A 187 -2.39 12.53 -3.64
C ILE A 187 -3.47 12.68 -2.58
N THR A 188 -3.08 13.16 -1.41
CA THR A 188 -3.97 13.30 -0.26
C THR A 188 -3.92 14.72 0.29
N PRO A 189 -4.86 15.60 -0.06
CA PRO A 189 -5.09 16.81 0.70
C PRO A 189 -5.62 16.43 2.10
N ARG A 190 -5.02 17.02 3.14
CA ARG A 190 -5.37 16.82 4.55
C ARG A 190 -5.58 18.17 5.21
N TYR A 191 -6.78 18.41 5.72
CA TYR A 191 -7.08 19.60 6.50
C TYR A 191 -6.84 19.31 7.97
N LEU A 192 -6.11 20.20 8.62
CA LEU A 192 -5.76 20.17 10.04
C LEU A 192 -6.32 21.46 10.68
N GLY A 193 -7.39 21.35 11.45
CA GLY A 193 -8.17 22.48 11.93
C GLY A 193 -7.41 23.54 12.74
N LYS A 194 -6.27 23.17 13.35
CA LYS A 194 -5.38 24.09 14.09
C LYS A 194 -4.12 24.49 13.33
N ARG A 195 -3.81 23.85 12.19
CA ARG A 195 -2.52 23.99 11.51
C ARG A 195 -2.62 24.44 10.06
N GLY A 196 -3.75 24.18 9.39
CA GLY A 196 -3.92 24.52 7.98
C GLY A 196 -4.05 23.29 7.08
N THR A 197 -3.75 23.46 5.79
CA THR A 197 -3.91 22.40 4.80
C THR A 197 -2.56 21.83 4.39
N GLN A 198 -2.36 20.54 4.67
CA GLN A 198 -1.23 19.74 4.23
C GLN A 198 -1.60 18.99 2.94
N VAL A 199 -0.67 18.84 2.03
CA VAL A 199 -0.80 17.95 0.86
C VAL A 199 0.27 16.89 0.95
N SER A 200 -0.14 15.62 0.88
CA SER A 200 0.80 14.50 0.74
C SER A 200 0.67 13.84 -0.63
N GLY A 201 1.78 13.33 -1.14
CA GLY A 201 1.88 12.58 -2.37
C GLY A 201 2.72 11.33 -2.16
N GLU A 202 2.25 10.20 -2.65
CA GLU A 202 2.99 8.95 -2.73
C GLU A 202 3.07 8.52 -4.19
N TYR A 203 4.24 8.14 -4.66
CA TYR A 203 4.46 7.57 -5.98
C TYR A 203 5.23 6.27 -5.84
N ARG A 204 4.72 5.19 -6.45
CA ARG A 204 5.34 3.85 -6.41
C ARG A 204 5.52 3.30 -7.83
N TYR A 205 6.59 2.59 -8.02
CA TYR A 205 6.85 1.88 -9.27
C TYR A 205 7.56 0.55 -9.02
N LEU A 206 7.23 -0.44 -9.85
CA LEU A 206 7.79 -1.78 -9.82
C LEU A 206 8.00 -2.28 -11.24
N ASN A 207 9.24 -2.49 -11.62
CA ASN A 207 9.65 -3.07 -12.89
C ASN A 207 10.48 -4.33 -12.64
N LYS A 208 10.79 -5.07 -13.71
CA LYS A 208 11.57 -6.31 -13.60
C LYS A 208 12.94 -6.13 -12.94
N LYS A 209 13.55 -4.95 -13.09
CA LYS A 209 14.91 -4.66 -12.61
C LYS A 209 14.98 -3.60 -11.53
N PHE A 210 13.92 -2.84 -11.31
CA PHE A 210 13.95 -1.76 -10.32
C PHE A 210 12.60 -1.55 -9.66
N VAL A 211 12.67 -1.16 -8.40
CA VAL A 211 11.53 -0.82 -7.55
C VAL A 211 11.81 0.48 -6.81
N GLY A 212 10.80 1.26 -6.59
CA GLY A 212 10.94 2.47 -5.80
C GLY A 212 9.62 3.03 -5.29
N GLU A 213 9.77 3.88 -4.28
CA GLU A 213 8.70 4.60 -3.60
C GLU A 213 9.18 6.00 -3.26
N THR A 214 8.34 6.98 -3.49
CA THR A 214 8.57 8.38 -3.11
C THR A 214 7.37 8.87 -2.33
N SER A 215 7.59 9.39 -1.13
CA SER A 215 6.55 10.01 -0.29
C SER A 215 6.96 11.45 0.00
N LEU A 216 6.06 12.37 -0.22
CA LEU A 216 6.24 13.80 0.01
C LEU A 216 5.06 14.33 0.79
N GLU A 217 5.30 15.15 1.82
CA GLU A 217 4.27 15.89 2.54
C GLU A 217 4.71 17.36 2.59
N TYR A 218 3.75 18.26 2.42
CA TYR A 218 4.01 19.69 2.45
C TYR A 218 2.87 20.45 3.11
N LEU A 219 3.21 21.24 4.12
CA LEU A 219 2.34 22.17 4.83
C LEU A 219 2.88 23.59 4.62
N PRO A 220 2.26 24.41 3.76
CA PRO A 220 2.76 25.75 3.44
C PRO A 220 2.85 26.68 4.63
N THR A 221 1.79 26.71 5.43
CA THR A 221 1.67 27.50 6.66
C THR A 221 1.20 26.61 7.80
N ASP A 222 1.78 26.77 8.97
CA ASP A 222 1.38 26.07 10.19
C ASP A 222 0.87 27.08 11.23
N ASP A 223 -0.45 27.25 11.30
CA ASP A 223 -1.09 28.21 12.20
C ASP A 223 -0.84 27.93 13.70
N ALA A 224 -0.37 26.72 14.04
CA ALA A 224 -0.03 26.33 15.41
C ALA A 224 1.49 26.44 15.71
N SER A 225 2.31 26.87 14.75
CA SER A 225 3.76 27.00 14.86
C SER A 225 4.22 28.32 14.26
N SER A 226 5.41 28.77 14.63
CA SER A 226 6.08 29.88 13.94
C SER A 226 6.86 29.45 12.69
N GLN A 227 6.80 28.18 12.33
CA GLN A 227 7.51 27.59 11.20
C GLN A 227 6.57 27.39 10.02
N ASP A 228 6.90 27.98 8.89
CA ASP A 228 6.22 27.78 7.61
C ASP A 228 7.01 26.84 6.70
N ASN A 229 6.38 26.40 5.62
CA ASN A 229 6.97 25.53 4.61
C ASN A 229 7.46 24.19 5.21
N ARG A 230 6.69 23.61 6.10
CA ARG A 230 7.04 22.34 6.73
C ARG A 230 6.86 21.18 5.75
N TYR A 231 7.82 20.28 5.72
CA TYR A 231 7.80 19.15 4.79
C TYR A 231 8.40 17.87 5.37
N TYR A 232 7.93 16.75 4.83
CA TYR A 232 8.55 15.44 4.92
C TYR A 232 8.83 14.92 3.51
N ALA A 233 9.99 14.35 3.29
CA ALA A 233 10.37 13.72 2.04
C ALA A 233 11.05 12.36 2.31
N LYS A 234 10.60 11.33 1.59
CA LYS A 234 11.21 10.01 1.58
C LYS A 234 11.31 9.52 0.15
N ILE A 235 12.49 9.07 -0.24
CA ILE A 235 12.75 8.49 -1.56
C ILE A 235 13.51 7.19 -1.35
N LYS A 236 12.93 6.09 -1.81
CA LYS A 236 13.53 4.76 -1.77
C LYS A 236 13.59 4.17 -3.17
N HIS A 237 14.75 3.69 -3.56
CA HIS A 237 14.96 3.07 -4.86
C HIS A 237 15.96 1.92 -4.75
N ALA A 238 15.69 0.82 -5.47
CA ALA A 238 16.61 -0.29 -5.65
C ALA A 238 16.59 -0.74 -7.10
N HIS A 239 17.76 -1.05 -7.64
CA HIS A 239 17.97 -1.42 -9.04
C HIS A 239 18.91 -2.63 -9.16
N GLU A 240 18.45 -3.68 -9.83
CA GLU A 240 19.26 -4.83 -10.22
C GLU A 240 20.05 -4.50 -11.48
N LEU A 241 21.35 -4.26 -11.31
CA LEU A 241 22.25 -3.86 -12.41
C LEU A 241 22.68 -5.06 -13.29
N GLY A 242 22.45 -6.28 -12.81
CA GLY A 242 22.88 -7.53 -13.44
C GLY A 242 24.25 -7.99 -12.94
N ALA A 243 24.67 -9.20 -13.35
CA ALA A 243 25.93 -9.83 -12.92
C ALA A 243 26.13 -9.85 -11.40
N GLY A 244 25.06 -10.02 -10.63
CA GLY A 244 25.09 -10.04 -9.15
C GLY A 244 25.08 -8.66 -8.47
N PHE A 245 25.08 -7.56 -9.24
CA PHE A 245 25.07 -6.20 -8.66
C PHE A 245 23.67 -5.65 -8.46
N THR A 246 23.47 -5.03 -7.31
CA THR A 246 22.28 -4.24 -6.95
C THR A 246 22.71 -2.92 -6.36
N ALA A 247 22.16 -1.80 -6.85
CA ALA A 247 22.39 -0.47 -6.29
C ALA A 247 21.09 0.18 -5.84
N GLY A 248 21.16 1.09 -4.88
CA GLY A 248 19.99 1.80 -4.44
C GLY A 248 20.28 2.89 -3.42
N TYR A 249 19.20 3.56 -3.02
CA TYR A 249 19.23 4.59 -1.99
C TYR A 249 17.92 4.61 -1.20
N ASN A 250 18.01 5.07 0.04
CA ASN A 250 16.89 5.34 0.94
C ASN A 250 17.18 6.64 1.67
N ILE A 251 16.53 7.71 1.25
CA ILE A 251 16.75 9.07 1.75
C ILE A 251 15.47 9.55 2.39
N GLU A 252 15.57 9.96 3.66
CA GLU A 252 14.45 10.47 4.45
C GLU A 252 14.84 11.80 5.09
N LYS A 253 13.97 12.81 5.00
CA LYS A 253 14.23 14.16 5.50
C LYS A 253 12.96 14.85 5.94
N VAL A 254 13.04 15.66 6.99
CA VAL A 254 12.00 16.61 7.43
C VAL A 254 12.53 18.03 7.51
N SER A 255 11.61 18.97 7.51
CA SER A 255 11.91 20.40 7.65
C SER A 255 12.50 20.78 9.00
N ASP A 256 12.04 20.13 10.07
CA ASP A 256 12.33 20.47 11.46
C ASP A 256 12.18 19.28 12.41
N ASP A 257 12.78 19.38 13.59
CA ASP A 257 12.86 18.29 14.56
C ASP A 257 11.51 17.91 15.19
N ASN A 258 10.53 18.84 15.14
CA ASN A 258 9.21 18.62 15.72
C ASN A 258 8.17 18.12 14.70
N TYR A 259 8.57 17.92 13.44
CA TYR A 259 7.64 17.56 12.36
C TYR A 259 6.76 16.36 12.73
N PHE A 260 7.36 15.24 13.10
CA PHE A 260 6.60 14.02 13.42
C PHE A 260 5.79 14.14 14.70
N SER A 261 6.32 14.80 15.71
CA SER A 261 5.61 15.02 16.97
C SER A 261 4.36 15.88 16.79
N ASP A 262 4.40 16.80 15.85
CA ASP A 262 3.32 17.73 15.53
C ASP A 262 2.27 17.18 14.56
N MET A 263 2.72 16.43 13.55
CA MET A 263 1.86 15.99 12.43
C MET A 263 1.26 14.60 12.63
N SER A 264 1.80 13.78 13.53
CA SER A 264 1.33 12.41 13.75
C SER A 264 0.91 12.16 15.20
N SER A 265 -0.13 11.33 15.37
CA SER A 265 -0.53 10.75 16.66
C SER A 265 -0.03 9.30 16.83
N LEU A 266 0.57 8.72 15.80
CA LEU A 266 1.07 7.33 15.84
C LEU A 266 2.41 7.27 16.58
N ILE A 267 2.50 6.45 17.62
CA ILE A 267 3.72 6.26 18.43
C ILE A 267 4.90 5.81 17.56
N SER A 268 4.68 4.93 16.59
CA SER A 268 5.71 4.45 15.66
C SER A 268 6.36 5.56 14.84
N VAL A 269 5.62 6.62 14.53
CA VAL A 269 6.10 7.79 13.77
C VAL A 269 6.72 8.81 14.73
N THR A 270 6.05 9.14 15.82
CA THR A 270 6.54 10.16 16.78
C THR A 270 7.79 9.72 17.55
N SER A 271 8.10 8.43 17.61
CA SER A 271 9.31 7.89 18.22
C SER A 271 10.50 7.81 17.24
N GLN A 272 10.32 8.16 15.97
CA GLN A 272 11.39 8.18 14.99
C GLN A 272 12.29 9.40 15.23
N VAL A 273 13.54 9.15 15.59
CA VAL A 273 14.51 10.20 15.95
C VAL A 273 15.68 10.31 14.98
N ASN A 274 15.92 9.30 14.15
CA ASN A 274 17.01 9.26 13.18
C ASN A 274 16.45 8.95 11.80
N LEU A 275 16.52 9.90 10.88
CA LEU A 275 16.07 9.75 9.50
C LEU A 275 17.24 9.28 8.64
N ASN A 276 17.09 8.14 8.03
CA ASN A 276 18.14 7.50 7.25
C ASN A 276 18.36 8.21 5.91
N GLN A 277 19.64 8.44 5.56
CA GLN A 277 20.09 8.94 4.27
C GLN A 277 21.20 8.02 3.79
N GLU A 278 20.83 6.99 3.06
CA GLU A 278 21.71 5.91 2.66
C GLU A 278 21.73 5.73 1.15
N ALA A 279 22.93 5.44 0.62
CA ALA A 279 23.09 4.88 -0.72
C ALA A 279 23.98 3.63 -0.61
N PHE A 280 23.70 2.64 -1.44
CA PHE A 280 24.41 1.37 -1.41
C PHE A 280 24.67 0.79 -2.80
N LEU A 281 25.75 -0.01 -2.88
CA LEU A 281 26.05 -0.89 -3.98
C LEU A 281 26.39 -2.27 -3.40
N ASN A 282 25.60 -3.27 -3.74
CA ASN A 282 25.80 -4.65 -3.30
C ASN A 282 26.19 -5.52 -4.48
N TYR A 283 27.03 -6.49 -4.20
CA TYR A 283 27.37 -7.59 -5.09
C TYR A 283 27.11 -8.92 -4.38
N SER A 284 26.51 -9.86 -5.06
CA SER A 284 26.28 -11.21 -4.53
C SER A 284 26.40 -12.24 -5.64
N ASP A 285 27.19 -13.29 -5.36
CA ASP A 285 27.23 -14.53 -6.12
C ASP A 285 27.24 -15.73 -5.16
N ASN A 286 27.62 -16.92 -5.64
CA ASN A 286 27.61 -18.13 -4.82
C ASN A 286 28.57 -18.08 -3.63
N ASP A 287 29.75 -17.48 -3.81
CA ASP A 287 30.84 -17.50 -2.84
C ASP A 287 31.10 -16.14 -2.18
N TRP A 288 30.69 -15.02 -2.85
CA TRP A 288 31.00 -13.66 -2.45
C TRP A 288 29.76 -12.81 -2.20
N ASN A 289 29.78 -12.07 -1.13
CA ASN A 289 28.83 -11.00 -0.86
C ASN A 289 29.61 -9.73 -0.48
N ALA A 290 29.46 -8.67 -1.25
CA ALA A 290 30.09 -7.40 -0.95
C ALA A 290 29.03 -6.30 -0.88
N SER A 291 29.21 -5.34 0.05
CA SER A 291 28.34 -4.19 0.24
C SER A 291 29.17 -2.95 0.47
N LEU A 292 28.98 -1.95 -0.37
CA LEU A 292 29.49 -0.60 -0.18
C LEU A 292 28.33 0.31 0.19
N VAL A 293 28.38 0.93 1.35
CA VAL A 293 27.31 1.77 1.91
C VAL A 293 27.88 3.12 2.28
N THR A 294 27.17 4.20 1.92
CA THR A 294 27.34 5.51 2.52
C THR A 294 26.06 5.88 3.24
N GLN A 295 26.13 6.26 4.52
CA GLN A 295 24.96 6.48 5.36
C GLN A 295 25.18 7.66 6.29
N LYS A 296 24.24 8.60 6.23
CA LYS A 296 24.07 9.72 7.17
C LYS A 296 22.71 9.65 7.85
N PHE A 297 22.54 10.47 8.87
CA PHE A 297 21.26 10.63 9.53
C PHE A 297 20.92 12.11 9.70
N GLN A 298 19.66 12.49 9.41
CA GLN A 298 19.09 13.67 10.03
C GLN A 298 18.60 13.24 11.43
N ASN A 299 19.23 13.77 12.45
CA ASN A 299 18.85 13.48 13.83
C ASN A 299 17.87 14.54 14.34
N LEU A 300 16.78 14.11 14.97
CA LEU A 300 15.73 14.97 15.52
C LEU A 300 15.86 15.17 17.04
N THR A 301 16.96 14.70 17.60
CA THR A 301 17.27 14.80 19.04
C THR A 301 18.73 15.16 19.22
N SER A 302 19.14 15.32 20.46
CA SER A 302 20.50 15.65 20.82
C SER A 302 21.51 14.48 20.73
N SER A 303 21.09 13.27 20.34
CA SER A 303 21.96 12.08 20.29
C SER A 303 22.06 11.53 18.88
N SER A 304 23.09 11.94 18.13
CA SER A 304 23.34 11.43 16.77
C SER A 304 24.08 10.09 16.82
N PRO A 305 23.64 9.09 16.03
CA PRO A 305 24.42 7.87 15.81
C PRO A 305 25.66 8.16 14.96
N TYR A 306 26.62 7.20 14.95
CA TYR A 306 27.74 7.28 14.01
C TYR A 306 27.28 7.10 12.56
N GLU A 307 27.76 7.95 11.70
CA GLU A 307 27.61 7.87 10.24
C GLU A 307 28.66 6.93 9.65
N ARG A 308 28.40 6.37 8.49
CA ARG A 308 29.31 5.49 7.74
C ARG A 308 29.62 6.12 6.39
N LEU A 309 30.87 6.62 6.20
CA LEU A 309 31.19 7.49 5.08
C LEU A 309 32.57 7.21 4.43
N PRO A 310 32.74 6.13 3.67
CA PRO A 310 31.87 4.96 3.41
C PRO A 310 32.12 3.78 4.33
N SER A 311 31.34 2.71 4.17
CA SER A 311 31.58 1.39 4.74
C SER A 311 31.58 0.33 3.64
N LEU A 312 32.70 -0.37 3.47
CA LEU A 312 32.84 -1.54 2.60
C LEU A 312 32.81 -2.80 3.48
N THR A 313 31.92 -3.74 3.17
CA THR A 313 31.90 -5.06 3.80
C THR A 313 32.04 -6.11 2.70
N VAL A 314 32.91 -7.09 2.91
CA VAL A 314 33.12 -8.21 1.97
C VAL A 314 33.08 -9.51 2.76
N ASN A 315 32.19 -10.39 2.37
CA ASN A 315 32.08 -11.72 2.93
C ASN A 315 32.39 -12.74 1.83
N HIS A 316 33.24 -13.69 2.14
CA HIS A 316 33.54 -14.83 1.28
C HIS A 316 33.32 -16.10 2.09
N GLY A 317 32.62 -17.07 1.52
CA GLY A 317 32.44 -18.38 2.12
C GLY A 317 32.53 -19.45 1.05
N LYS A 318 33.34 -20.49 1.29
CA LYS A 318 33.49 -21.59 0.35
C LYS A 318 33.65 -22.91 1.08
N ILE A 319 32.89 -23.89 0.60
CA ILE A 319 33.02 -25.29 1.01
C ILE A 319 33.89 -26.00 0.01
N PHE A 320 34.89 -26.71 0.50
CA PHE A 320 35.76 -27.57 -0.27
C PHE A 320 35.50 -29.00 0.17
N GLU A 321 35.28 -29.89 -0.78
CA GLU A 321 35.12 -31.32 -0.55
C GLU A 321 36.34 -32.07 -1.11
N ASP A 322 36.76 -33.13 -0.40
CA ASP A 322 37.78 -34.01 -0.98
C ASP A 322 37.21 -34.80 -2.17
N ALA A 323 38.09 -35.37 -3.00
CA ALA A 323 37.72 -36.09 -4.19
C ALA A 323 36.86 -37.36 -3.93
N GLU A 324 36.82 -37.81 -2.67
CA GLU A 324 36.08 -38.99 -2.20
C GLU A 324 34.80 -38.61 -1.48
N GLY A 325 34.55 -37.31 -1.20
CA GLY A 325 33.37 -36.80 -0.52
C GLY A 325 33.27 -37.15 0.96
N PHE A 326 34.35 -37.58 1.60
CA PHE A 326 34.38 -38.00 3.01
C PHE A 326 34.72 -36.90 3.98
N THR A 327 35.47 -35.91 3.54
CA THR A 327 35.86 -34.74 4.35
C THR A 327 35.55 -33.46 3.60
N SER A 328 34.90 -32.54 4.26
CA SER A 328 34.72 -31.19 3.78
C SER A 328 35.39 -30.19 4.74
N TYR A 329 35.88 -29.10 4.20
CA TYR A 329 36.27 -27.94 5.04
C TYR A 329 35.65 -26.69 4.47
N GLU A 330 35.22 -25.83 5.40
CA GLU A 330 34.56 -24.57 5.10
C GLU A 330 35.48 -23.43 5.49
N THR A 331 35.75 -22.54 4.56
CA THR A 331 36.44 -21.28 4.82
C THR A 331 35.46 -20.12 4.80
N GLN A 332 35.55 -19.23 5.76
CA GLN A 332 34.80 -17.97 5.77
C GLN A 332 35.75 -16.82 6.08
N VAL A 333 35.58 -15.73 5.37
CA VAL A 333 36.28 -14.46 5.62
C VAL A 333 35.25 -13.35 5.64
N ASN A 334 35.14 -12.68 6.76
CA ASN A 334 34.38 -11.45 6.86
C ASN A 334 35.38 -10.29 7.00
N PHE A 335 35.36 -9.38 6.05
CA PHE A 335 36.18 -8.18 6.03
C PHE A 335 35.29 -6.95 6.04
N SER A 336 35.63 -5.93 6.85
CA SER A 336 34.99 -4.63 6.75
C SER A 336 35.99 -3.48 6.91
N LEU A 337 35.82 -2.45 6.11
CA LEU A 337 36.51 -1.19 6.21
C LEU A 337 35.46 -0.08 6.33
N THR A 338 35.43 0.63 7.44
CA THR A 338 34.41 1.65 7.70
C THR A 338 35.08 2.92 8.15
N GLN A 339 34.88 3.99 7.39
CA GLN A 339 35.11 5.35 7.87
C GLN A 339 33.86 5.77 8.63
N PHE A 340 33.99 6.12 9.89
CA PHE A 340 32.90 6.52 10.74
C PHE A 340 33.10 7.95 11.23
N GLU A 341 32.00 8.69 11.25
CA GLU A 341 31.94 10.07 11.71
C GLU A 341 30.72 10.26 12.61
N ARG A 342 30.81 11.21 13.53
CA ARG A 342 29.66 11.64 14.32
C ARG A 342 29.42 13.12 14.08
N ASN A 343 28.18 13.51 13.82
CA ASN A 343 27.86 14.91 13.59
C ASN A 343 28.16 15.76 14.85
N ASN A 344 28.90 16.83 14.66
CA ASN A 344 29.49 17.66 15.73
C ASN A 344 28.50 18.61 16.43
N ASP A 345 27.22 18.56 16.12
CA ASP A 345 26.21 19.45 16.72
C ASP A 345 25.95 19.16 18.21
N TYR A 346 26.66 18.18 18.78
CA TYR A 346 26.50 17.77 20.17
C TYR A 346 27.65 18.28 21.06
N VAL A 347 27.35 19.25 21.92
CA VAL A 347 28.32 19.77 22.92
C VAL A 347 28.45 18.78 24.06
N GLY A 348 29.63 18.12 24.19
CA GLY A 348 30.01 17.34 25.37
C GLY A 348 30.23 15.84 25.20
N ALA A 349 30.12 15.26 24.02
CA ALA A 349 30.59 13.90 23.74
C ALA A 349 31.96 13.94 23.03
N SER A 350 32.85 13.00 23.32
CA SER A 350 34.03 12.76 22.50
C SER A 350 33.60 12.35 21.10
N ASN A 351 33.79 13.22 20.12
CA ASN A 351 33.47 12.93 18.73
C ASN A 351 34.68 12.22 18.08
N GLU A 352 34.83 10.96 18.42
CA GLU A 352 35.88 10.13 17.84
C GLU A 352 35.47 9.75 16.40
N ASN A 353 36.08 10.40 15.45
CA ASN A 353 35.99 10.08 14.02
C ASN A 353 37.21 9.26 13.61
N GLY A 354 37.04 8.36 12.67
CA GLY A 354 38.17 7.53 12.25
C GLY A 354 37.81 6.43 11.28
N THR A 355 38.79 5.57 11.07
CA THR A 355 38.64 4.39 10.22
C THR A 355 38.77 3.13 11.05
N ARG A 356 37.84 2.21 10.86
CA ARG A 356 37.88 0.88 11.46
C ARG A 356 38.04 -0.18 10.38
N LEU A 357 39.04 -1.03 10.55
CA LEU A 357 39.20 -2.24 9.76
C LEU A 357 38.92 -3.44 10.62
N THR A 358 38.09 -4.36 10.16
CA THR A 358 37.88 -5.66 10.80
C THR A 358 38.11 -6.79 9.83
N ALA A 359 38.75 -7.89 10.28
CA ALA A 359 38.90 -9.10 9.50
C ALA A 359 38.65 -10.31 10.41
N LYS A 360 37.74 -11.18 9.99
CA LYS A 360 37.35 -12.38 10.73
C LYS A 360 37.46 -13.63 9.84
N PRO A 361 38.68 -14.12 9.60
CA PRO A 361 38.85 -15.39 8.92
C PRO A 361 38.48 -16.55 9.84
N SER A 362 37.84 -17.56 9.30
CA SER A 362 37.57 -18.81 10.00
C SER A 362 37.67 -20.02 9.08
N LEU A 363 38.08 -21.15 9.67
CA LEU A 363 38.13 -22.46 9.07
C LEU A 363 37.32 -23.42 9.96
N SER A 364 36.38 -24.14 9.35
CA SER A 364 35.62 -25.19 10.02
C SER A 364 35.73 -26.50 9.24
N ILE A 365 35.76 -27.62 9.97
CA ILE A 365 35.84 -28.95 9.43
C ILE A 365 34.67 -29.75 9.99
N PRO A 366 33.53 -29.85 9.25
CA PRO A 366 32.40 -30.63 9.71
C PRO A 366 32.66 -32.12 9.55
N PHE A 367 32.51 -32.87 10.64
CA PHE A 367 32.50 -34.34 10.67
C PHE A 367 31.07 -34.80 10.94
N GLU A 368 30.39 -35.29 9.93
CA GLU A 368 28.99 -35.75 10.04
C GLU A 368 28.93 -37.27 9.91
N ARG A 369 28.23 -37.94 10.82
CA ARG A 369 27.94 -39.38 10.81
C ARG A 369 26.48 -39.60 11.22
N PRO A 370 25.85 -40.74 10.85
CA PRO A 370 24.45 -40.98 11.18
C PRO A 370 24.12 -40.92 12.69
N TYR A 371 25.11 -41.06 13.56
CA TYR A 371 24.97 -41.08 14.99
C TYR A 371 25.40 -39.78 15.69
N GLY A 372 25.89 -38.78 14.94
CA GLY A 372 26.27 -37.49 15.50
C GLY A 372 27.16 -36.66 14.57
N TYR A 373 27.36 -35.41 14.94
CA TYR A 373 28.26 -34.51 14.25
C TYR A 373 29.18 -33.75 15.19
N VAL A 374 30.36 -33.38 14.73
CA VAL A 374 31.31 -32.50 15.39
C VAL A 374 31.91 -31.56 14.36
N THR A 375 31.90 -30.26 14.62
CA THR A 375 32.46 -29.25 13.72
C THR A 375 33.47 -28.39 14.43
N PRO A 376 34.76 -28.82 14.49
CA PRO A 376 35.83 -27.96 14.96
C PRO A 376 35.91 -26.69 14.10
N LYS A 377 36.03 -25.53 14.77
CA LYS A 377 36.16 -24.23 14.12
C LYS A 377 37.33 -23.46 14.71
N LEU A 378 38.20 -22.98 13.85
CA LEU A 378 39.25 -22.01 14.20
C LEU A 378 38.85 -20.66 13.61
N ALA A 379 38.84 -19.61 14.41
CA ALA A 379 38.49 -18.26 13.97
C ALA A 379 39.44 -17.22 14.60
N MET A 380 39.70 -16.16 13.87
CA MET A 380 40.42 -14.97 14.37
C MET A 380 39.50 -13.75 14.25
N ASP A 381 39.58 -12.83 15.24
CA ASP A 381 38.88 -11.52 15.19
C ASP A 381 39.93 -10.39 15.29
N ILE A 382 40.28 -9.85 14.11
CA ILE A 382 41.28 -8.80 13.97
C ILE A 382 40.55 -7.47 13.82
N LYS A 383 40.88 -6.50 14.69
CA LYS A 383 40.34 -5.15 14.65
C LYS A 383 41.48 -4.12 14.68
N TYR A 384 41.40 -3.16 13.81
CA TYR A 384 42.32 -2.03 13.78
C TYR A 384 41.51 -0.74 13.68
N TYR A 385 41.90 0.25 14.51
CA TYR A 385 41.31 1.57 14.54
C TYR A 385 42.37 2.63 14.24
N ASP A 386 42.03 3.58 13.40
CA ASP A 386 42.78 4.81 13.16
C ASP A 386 41.86 5.99 13.47
N LEU A 387 42.08 6.61 14.65
CA LEU A 387 41.21 7.66 15.18
C LEU A 387 41.83 9.02 14.91
N ASN A 388 41.01 9.99 14.50
CA ASN A 388 41.45 11.34 14.13
C ASN A 388 41.57 12.29 15.34
N ASP A 389 41.27 11.84 16.56
CA ASP A 389 41.35 12.67 17.78
C ASP A 389 42.77 12.68 18.36
N GLY A 390 43.39 13.87 18.44
CA GLY A 390 44.76 14.09 18.83
C GLY A 390 45.09 13.78 20.31
N ASN A 391 44.13 13.30 21.11
CA ASN A 391 44.28 13.03 22.55
C ASN A 391 44.26 11.55 22.92
N VAL A 392 43.96 10.65 21.98
CA VAL A 392 43.99 9.20 22.27
C VAL A 392 45.09 8.56 21.44
N ALA A 393 45.98 7.81 22.08
CA ALA A 393 46.99 6.99 21.39
C ALA A 393 46.28 5.90 20.57
N SER A 394 46.00 6.20 19.33
CA SER A 394 45.06 5.51 18.47
C SER A 394 45.71 4.43 17.66
N LYS A 395 46.15 3.35 18.25
CA LYS A 395 46.44 2.09 17.52
C LYS A 395 46.24 0.90 18.44
N ASP A 396 44.99 0.55 18.66
CA ASP A 396 44.71 -0.72 19.35
C ASP A 396 44.50 -1.84 18.33
N PHE A 397 45.53 -2.66 18.23
CA PHE A 397 45.43 -3.94 17.52
C PHE A 397 44.95 -4.97 18.51
N TYR A 398 43.73 -5.41 18.41
CA TYR A 398 43.14 -6.41 19.30
C TYR A 398 43.01 -7.75 18.56
N ILE A 399 43.69 -8.78 19.08
CA ILE A 399 43.49 -10.18 18.71
C ILE A 399 43.01 -10.88 19.98
N PRO A 400 41.74 -11.25 20.09
CA PRO A 400 41.25 -12.05 21.18
C PRO A 400 41.72 -13.49 21.09
#